data_60bc595ddf6f2c4ceb907868215498ef
#
_entry.id   60bc595ddf6f2c4ceb907868215498ef
#
_cell.length_a   1.000
_cell.length_b   1.000
_cell.length_c   1.000
_cell.angle_alpha   90.00
_cell.angle_beta   90.00
_cell.angle_gamma   90.00
#
_symmetry.space_group_name_H-M   'P 1'
#
loop_
_entity.id
_entity.type
_entity.pdbx_description
1 polymer ?
#
loop_
_entity_poly.entity_id
_entity_poly.type
_entity_poly.pdbx_seq_one_letter_code
_entity_poly.pdbx_strand_id
1 'polypeptide(L)'
;MRSPRFALRFLVAVFAGLPFATFLSSGLHGATAAPAKVRVLIIDGQNNHAWRINTPLLARILTDTGRFTVDLSTTPPARPAAPRAPRNATPEQLAAHAAAVQQAEADAKIHDTKAPALWAAWRPQFANYDVVLSNYNGEDWPEDVRKAFVSYVSEGGGFVSYHAANNAFPNWPEYNAMIGLGGWGGRSEKSGPYLRLRANGWFRDTTTAGPGGGHGPQHEFVIEARQPDHPILAGLPARWRNAMDELYHGLRGPAENVTVLASAYSPETKEQEPMLMVIPFGKGRVFHTTLGHASDAIHGLSFQVTLQRGTEWAATGKVTLPAPPAGTLTEDRPALRPIAP
;
A
#
# COMPACT_ATOMS: atom_id res chain seq x y z
N MET A 1 66.41 40.78 47.68
CA MET A 1 66.36 42.26 47.65
C MET A 1 64.90 42.66 47.66
N ARG A 2 64.48 43.32 48.72
CA ARG A 2 63.42 44.32 48.90
C ARG A 2 62.02 44.02 48.30
N SER A 3 61.11 43.66 49.19
CA SER A 3 59.68 44.00 49.14
C SER A 3 59.46 45.52 49.18
N PRO A 4 58.30 46.03 48.72
CA PRO A 4 57.50 46.74 49.71
C PRO A 4 55.99 46.37 49.71
N ARG A 5 55.50 46.60 50.92
CA ARG A 5 54.11 46.58 51.36
C ARG A 5 53.32 47.76 50.85
N PHE A 6 52.04 47.58 50.53
CA PHE A 6 51.06 48.69 50.60
C PHE A 6 49.67 48.20 50.98
N ALA A 7 49.24 48.68 51.98
CA ALA A 7 48.05 49.13 52.70
C ALA A 7 46.64 48.76 52.10
N LEU A 8 45.93 48.19 53.02
CA LEU A 8 44.51 47.93 53.10
C LEU A 8 43.73 49.25 53.34
N ARG A 9 42.76 49.56 52.47
CA ARG A 9 41.69 50.52 52.74
C ARG A 9 40.35 49.86 52.69
N PHE A 10 39.64 49.81 53.81
CA PHE A 10 38.27 49.39 53.97
C PHE A 10 37.37 50.49 53.38
N LEU A 11 36.48 50.08 52.45
CA LEU A 11 35.32 50.89 52.01
C LEU A 11 34.05 50.17 52.50
N VAL A 12 33.30 50.77 53.41
CA VAL A 12 31.97 50.32 53.83
C VAL A 12 30.98 50.74 52.83
N ALA A 13 30.32 49.78 52.14
CA ALA A 13 29.19 50.02 51.25
C ALA A 13 27.88 49.68 51.94
N VAL A 14 27.01 50.65 52.08
CA VAL A 14 25.67 50.56 52.62
C VAL A 14 24.79 49.85 51.57
N PHE A 15 24.22 48.68 51.93
CA PHE A 15 23.22 47.99 51.10
C PHE A 15 21.85 48.61 51.36
N ALA A 16 21.30 49.32 50.37
CA ALA A 16 19.88 49.68 50.28
C ALA A 16 19.11 48.48 49.69
N GLY A 17 18.17 47.98 50.46
CA GLY A 17 17.31 46.84 50.04
C GLY A 17 16.35 47.24 48.89
N LEU A 18 16.41 46.46 47.84
CA LEU A 18 15.36 46.44 46.78
C LEU A 18 14.47 45.23 46.96
N PRO A 19 13.15 45.34 46.79
CA PRO A 19 12.25 44.18 46.93
C PRO A 19 12.43 43.23 45.78
N PHE A 20 12.59 41.94 46.11
CA PHE A 20 12.59 40.83 45.16
C PHE A 20 11.17 40.67 44.58
N ALA A 21 10.94 41.11 43.33
CA ALA A 21 9.75 40.75 42.57
C ALA A 21 9.92 39.33 42.07
N THR A 22 9.19 38.38 42.65
CA THR A 22 9.06 37.01 42.13
C THR A 22 8.24 37.04 40.84
N PHE A 23 8.92 36.97 39.70
CA PHE A 23 8.27 36.68 38.45
C PHE A 23 7.82 35.20 38.44
N LEU A 24 6.55 34.95 38.66
CA LEU A 24 5.90 33.68 38.31
C LEU A 24 5.91 33.56 36.79
N SER A 25 6.89 32.88 36.26
CA SER A 25 6.92 32.46 34.87
C SER A 25 5.79 31.41 34.68
N SER A 26 4.64 31.87 34.23
CA SER A 26 3.57 30.98 33.73
C SER A 26 4.11 30.26 32.50
N GLY A 27 4.56 29.04 32.66
CA GLY A 27 4.93 28.17 31.55
C GLY A 27 3.72 27.95 30.66
N LEU A 28 3.62 28.71 29.59
CA LEU A 28 2.78 28.37 28.45
C LEU A 28 3.25 27.00 27.94
N HIS A 29 2.59 25.92 28.38
CA HIS A 29 2.67 24.64 27.71
C HIS A 29 2.07 24.87 26.33
N GLY A 30 2.91 25.15 25.34
CA GLY A 30 2.51 25.18 23.94
C GLY A 30 1.90 23.83 23.62
N ALA A 31 0.58 23.80 23.42
CA ALA A 31 -0.10 22.65 22.85
C ALA A 31 0.58 22.37 21.51
N THR A 32 1.35 21.27 21.44
CA THR A 32 1.91 20.80 20.18
C THR A 32 0.75 20.54 19.26
N ALA A 33 0.63 21.32 18.18
CA ALA A 33 -0.41 21.10 17.17
C ALA A 33 -0.38 19.64 16.75
N ALA A 34 -1.54 19.01 16.68
CA ALA A 34 -1.64 17.64 16.19
C ALA A 34 -0.98 17.57 14.81
N PRO A 35 -0.21 16.52 14.51
CA PRO A 35 0.47 16.39 13.23
C PRO A 35 -0.56 16.46 12.09
N ALA A 36 -0.23 17.19 11.03
CA ALA A 36 -1.10 17.31 9.87
C ALA A 36 -1.46 15.93 9.33
N LYS A 37 -2.74 15.76 8.93
CA LYS A 37 -3.21 14.49 8.37
C LYS A 37 -2.53 14.20 7.04
N VAL A 38 -2.27 12.93 6.79
CA VAL A 38 -1.78 12.44 5.50
C VAL A 38 -2.93 12.44 4.49
N ARG A 39 -2.74 13.06 3.33
CA ARG A 39 -3.73 13.10 2.25
C ARG A 39 -3.53 11.90 1.33
N VAL A 40 -4.55 11.06 1.23
CA VAL A 40 -4.54 9.83 0.43
C VAL A 40 -5.49 9.99 -0.74
N LEU A 41 -5.03 9.66 -1.95
CA LEU A 41 -5.89 9.45 -3.10
C LEU A 41 -6.03 7.96 -3.36
N ILE A 42 -7.24 7.41 -3.31
CA ILE A 42 -7.50 6.04 -3.78
C ILE A 42 -7.94 6.08 -5.23
N ILE A 43 -7.25 5.34 -6.10
CA ILE A 43 -7.65 5.15 -7.49
C ILE A 43 -8.35 3.80 -7.60
N ASP A 44 -9.57 3.83 -8.17
CA ASP A 44 -10.39 2.66 -8.42
C ASP A 44 -11.14 2.77 -9.77
N GLY A 45 -12.19 1.97 -9.97
CA GLY A 45 -13.12 2.06 -11.12
C GLY A 45 -13.11 0.83 -12.02
N GLN A 46 -11.95 0.22 -12.23
CA GLN A 46 -11.81 -1.03 -12.99
C GLN A 46 -10.96 -2.01 -12.22
N ASN A 47 -11.53 -3.15 -11.88
CA ASN A 47 -10.85 -4.24 -11.19
C ASN A 47 -11.68 -5.52 -11.39
N ASN A 48 -11.02 -6.67 -11.51
CA ASN A 48 -11.69 -7.97 -11.54
C ASN A 48 -12.19 -8.43 -10.16
N HIS A 49 -11.85 -7.70 -9.10
CA HIS A 49 -12.35 -7.90 -7.74
C HIS A 49 -13.48 -6.89 -7.42
N ALA A 50 -14.16 -7.12 -6.29
CA ALA A 50 -15.31 -6.30 -5.86
C ALA A 50 -14.89 -4.90 -5.38
N TRP A 51 -14.23 -4.11 -6.22
CA TRP A 51 -13.68 -2.81 -5.85
C TRP A 51 -14.72 -1.83 -5.27
N ARG A 52 -15.98 -1.90 -5.75
CA ARG A 52 -17.07 -1.07 -5.21
C ARG A 52 -17.39 -1.36 -3.73
N ILE A 53 -17.06 -2.56 -3.25
CA ILE A 53 -17.16 -2.96 -1.85
C ILE A 53 -15.85 -2.65 -1.14
N ASN A 54 -14.73 -3.02 -1.75
CA ASN A 54 -13.42 -2.93 -1.11
C ASN A 54 -12.94 -1.48 -0.93
N THR A 55 -13.14 -0.58 -1.93
CA THR A 55 -12.66 0.81 -1.84
C THR A 55 -13.23 1.56 -0.62
N PRO A 56 -14.55 1.53 -0.34
CA PRO A 56 -15.07 2.14 0.89
C PRO A 56 -14.48 1.57 2.17
N LEU A 57 -14.24 0.25 2.23
CA LEU A 57 -13.61 -0.39 3.39
C LEU A 57 -12.16 0.08 3.57
N LEU A 58 -11.37 0.18 2.48
CA LEU A 58 -10.01 0.72 2.52
C LEU A 58 -9.98 2.17 3.01
N ALA A 59 -10.88 3.00 2.47
CA ALA A 59 -11.01 4.38 2.90
C ALA A 59 -11.34 4.46 4.40
N ARG A 60 -12.26 3.62 4.88
CA ARG A 60 -12.65 3.56 6.29
C ARG A 60 -11.51 3.11 7.19
N ILE A 61 -10.76 2.04 6.80
CA ILE A 61 -9.56 1.58 7.52
C ILE A 61 -8.59 2.74 7.78
N LEU A 62 -8.37 3.57 6.77
CA LEU A 62 -7.43 4.69 6.88
C LEU A 62 -8.01 5.82 7.73
N THR A 63 -9.23 6.28 7.43
CA THR A 63 -9.85 7.44 8.10
C THR A 63 -10.13 7.20 9.58
N ASP A 64 -10.48 5.98 9.99
CA ASP A 64 -10.78 5.63 11.38
C ASP A 64 -9.57 5.79 12.33
N THR A 65 -8.36 5.83 11.78
CA THR A 65 -7.15 6.14 12.58
C THR A 65 -7.07 7.61 13.01
N GLY A 66 -7.83 8.49 12.37
CA GLY A 66 -7.70 9.96 12.52
C GLY A 66 -6.45 10.53 11.86
N ARG A 67 -5.52 9.69 11.33
CA ARG A 67 -4.23 10.08 10.75
C ARG A 67 -4.36 10.50 9.28
N PHE A 68 -5.39 10.02 8.56
CA PHE A 68 -5.55 10.22 7.14
C PHE A 68 -6.81 11.01 6.78
N THR A 69 -6.75 11.71 5.65
CA THR A 69 -7.89 12.12 4.83
C THR A 69 -7.83 11.36 3.53
N VAL A 70 -8.98 10.93 3.00
CA VAL A 70 -9.05 10.07 1.83
C VAL A 70 -10.00 10.65 0.81
N ASP A 71 -9.51 10.85 -0.41
CA ASP A 71 -10.31 11.16 -1.59
C ASP A 71 -10.26 9.99 -2.57
N LEU A 72 -11.28 9.90 -3.42
CA LEU A 72 -11.41 8.86 -4.43
C LEU A 72 -11.26 9.46 -5.83
N SER A 73 -10.59 8.76 -6.73
CA SER A 73 -10.53 9.06 -8.14
C SER A 73 -10.91 7.81 -8.94
N THR A 74 -12.18 7.74 -9.29
CA THR A 74 -12.72 6.63 -10.05
C THR A 74 -12.46 6.82 -11.55
N THR A 75 -11.83 5.83 -12.16
CA THR A 75 -11.57 5.80 -13.61
C THR A 75 -12.87 5.66 -14.41
N PRO A 76 -12.87 5.99 -15.69
CA PRO A 76 -13.97 5.61 -16.59
C PRO A 76 -14.29 4.12 -16.47
N PRO A 77 -15.56 3.72 -16.73
CA PRO A 77 -15.95 2.32 -16.68
C PRO A 77 -15.19 1.49 -17.71
N ALA A 78 -14.92 0.23 -17.40
CA ALA A 78 -14.31 -0.70 -18.34
C ALA A 78 -15.22 -0.97 -19.54
N ARG A 79 -14.61 -1.29 -20.67
CA ARG A 79 -15.34 -1.76 -21.87
C ARG A 79 -16.13 -3.03 -21.51
N PRO A 80 -17.44 -3.07 -21.78
CA PRO A 80 -18.24 -4.27 -21.59
C PRO A 80 -17.65 -5.45 -22.37
N ALA A 81 -17.45 -6.57 -21.68
CA ALA A 81 -16.97 -7.81 -22.29
C ALA A 81 -18.12 -8.78 -22.51
N ALA A 82 -18.08 -9.52 -23.59
CA ALA A 82 -19.02 -10.60 -23.83
C ALA A 82 -18.91 -11.66 -22.70
N PRO A 83 -20.01 -12.14 -22.15
CA PRO A 83 -20.00 -13.18 -21.14
C PRO A 83 -19.40 -14.46 -21.71
N ARG A 84 -18.74 -15.26 -20.84
CA ARG A 84 -18.24 -16.58 -21.25
C ARG A 84 -19.39 -17.55 -21.45
N ALA A 85 -19.29 -18.39 -22.46
CA ALA A 85 -20.26 -19.44 -22.68
C ALA A 85 -20.31 -20.38 -21.46
N PRO A 86 -21.50 -20.74 -20.98
CA PRO A 86 -21.63 -21.70 -19.89
C PRO A 86 -21.18 -23.10 -20.37
N ARG A 87 -20.50 -23.84 -19.49
CA ARG A 87 -20.09 -25.22 -19.77
C ARG A 87 -21.33 -26.12 -19.71
N ASN A 88 -21.44 -27.05 -20.64
CA ASN A 88 -22.55 -28.03 -20.70
C ASN A 88 -23.94 -27.36 -20.71
N ALA A 89 -24.09 -26.29 -21.45
CA ALA A 89 -25.31 -25.48 -21.51
C ALA A 89 -26.46 -26.19 -22.21
N THR A 90 -27.69 -25.98 -21.72
CA THR A 90 -28.92 -26.36 -22.41
C THR A 90 -29.17 -25.43 -23.62
N PRO A 91 -30.02 -25.84 -24.58
CA PRO A 91 -30.40 -24.97 -25.72
C PRO A 91 -30.92 -23.59 -25.26
N GLU A 92 -31.72 -23.54 -24.19
CA GLU A 92 -32.26 -22.29 -23.64
C GLU A 92 -31.14 -21.41 -23.06
N GLN A 93 -30.16 -22.02 -22.34
CA GLN A 93 -28.98 -21.31 -21.82
C GLN A 93 -28.09 -20.77 -22.94
N LEU A 94 -27.94 -21.51 -24.04
CA LEU A 94 -27.22 -21.05 -25.26
C LEU A 94 -27.91 -19.87 -25.89
N ALA A 95 -29.27 -19.92 -26.04
CA ALA A 95 -30.04 -18.79 -26.57
C ALA A 95 -29.93 -17.54 -25.68
N ALA A 96 -30.03 -17.69 -24.36
CA ALA A 96 -29.84 -16.59 -23.42
C ALA A 96 -28.41 -16.03 -23.46
N HIS A 97 -27.40 -16.89 -23.59
CA HIS A 97 -26.01 -16.49 -23.77
C HIS A 97 -25.80 -15.69 -25.05
N ALA A 98 -26.38 -16.14 -26.18
CA ALA A 98 -26.29 -15.44 -27.47
C ALA A 98 -26.90 -14.02 -27.39
N ALA A 99 -28.06 -13.88 -26.75
CA ALA A 99 -28.67 -12.58 -26.48
C ALA A 99 -27.79 -11.68 -25.59
N ALA A 100 -27.19 -12.25 -24.55
CA ALA A 100 -26.27 -11.50 -23.67
C ALA A 100 -24.98 -11.07 -24.39
N VAL A 101 -24.47 -11.88 -25.32
CA VAL A 101 -23.34 -11.50 -26.20
C VAL A 101 -23.71 -10.31 -27.07
N GLN A 102 -24.87 -10.38 -27.77
CA GLN A 102 -25.35 -9.28 -28.63
C GLN A 102 -25.53 -7.98 -27.82
N GLN A 103 -26.10 -8.06 -26.62
CA GLN A 103 -26.24 -6.90 -25.75
C GLN A 103 -24.87 -6.32 -25.34
N ALA A 104 -23.92 -7.17 -24.92
CA ALA A 104 -22.57 -6.74 -24.57
C ALA A 104 -21.83 -6.08 -25.75
N GLU A 105 -22.02 -6.57 -26.98
CA GLU A 105 -21.46 -5.95 -28.17
C GLU A 105 -22.09 -4.58 -28.49
N ALA A 106 -23.41 -4.43 -28.30
CA ALA A 106 -24.10 -3.14 -28.44
C ALA A 106 -23.60 -2.14 -27.41
N ASP A 107 -23.50 -2.56 -26.15
CA ASP A 107 -22.98 -1.71 -25.03
C ASP A 107 -21.51 -1.35 -25.25
N ALA A 108 -20.70 -2.28 -25.78
CA ALA A 108 -19.32 -2.02 -26.13
C ALA A 108 -19.18 -0.94 -27.23
N LYS A 109 -20.03 -0.93 -28.24
CA LYS A 109 -20.04 0.13 -29.29
C LYS A 109 -20.37 1.50 -28.67
N ILE A 110 -21.34 1.55 -27.75
CA ILE A 110 -21.69 2.78 -27.05
C ILE A 110 -20.51 3.24 -26.18
N HIS A 111 -19.87 2.32 -25.47
CA HIS A 111 -18.69 2.58 -24.67
C HIS A 111 -17.56 3.15 -25.54
N ASP A 112 -17.22 2.49 -26.65
CA ASP A 112 -16.12 2.88 -27.56
C ASP A 112 -16.30 4.30 -28.11
N THR A 113 -17.56 4.77 -28.25
CA THR A 113 -17.87 6.15 -28.63
C THR A 113 -17.63 7.15 -27.49
N LYS A 114 -17.90 6.76 -26.23
CA LYS A 114 -17.85 7.66 -25.07
C LYS A 114 -16.50 7.63 -24.35
N ALA A 115 -15.82 6.49 -24.34
CA ALA A 115 -14.60 6.26 -23.58
C ALA A 115 -13.48 7.29 -23.85
N PRO A 116 -13.21 7.71 -25.11
CA PRO A 116 -12.16 8.70 -25.37
C PRO A 116 -12.38 10.02 -24.62
N ALA A 117 -13.63 10.52 -24.60
CA ALA A 117 -13.96 11.76 -23.89
C ALA A 117 -13.89 11.58 -22.36
N LEU A 118 -14.34 10.44 -21.84
CA LEU A 118 -14.25 10.12 -20.41
C LEU A 118 -12.80 10.00 -19.95
N TRP A 119 -11.97 9.29 -20.72
CA TRP A 119 -10.54 9.19 -20.43
C TRP A 119 -9.81 10.54 -20.58
N ALA A 120 -10.21 11.38 -21.54
CA ALA A 120 -9.68 12.73 -21.68
C ALA A 120 -10.03 13.63 -20.47
N ALA A 121 -11.17 13.41 -19.84
CA ALA A 121 -11.61 14.14 -18.66
C ALA A 121 -10.98 13.65 -17.35
N TRP A 122 -10.52 12.39 -17.29
CA TRP A 122 -9.95 11.81 -16.07
C TRP A 122 -8.51 12.25 -15.90
N ARG A 123 -8.29 13.24 -15.03
CA ARG A 123 -6.98 13.87 -14.76
C ARG A 123 -6.78 14.04 -13.25
N PRO A 124 -6.44 12.95 -12.53
CA PRO A 124 -6.17 13.01 -11.10
C PRO A 124 -4.99 13.94 -10.81
N GLN A 125 -5.14 14.81 -9.82
CA GLN A 125 -4.13 15.77 -9.41
C GLN A 125 -3.24 15.16 -8.34
N PHE A 126 -2.32 14.26 -8.71
CA PHE A 126 -1.47 13.50 -7.79
C PHE A 126 -0.69 14.39 -6.81
N ALA A 127 -0.20 15.55 -7.26
CA ALA A 127 0.58 16.48 -6.45
C ALA A 127 -0.19 17.03 -5.23
N ASN A 128 -1.53 16.91 -5.21
CA ASN A 128 -2.33 17.33 -4.07
C ASN A 128 -2.31 16.31 -2.92
N TYR A 129 -1.68 15.15 -3.09
CA TYR A 129 -1.72 14.03 -2.15
C TYR A 129 -0.31 13.63 -1.72
N ASP A 130 -0.21 13.14 -0.50
CA ASP A 130 1.04 12.66 0.07
C ASP A 130 1.30 11.20 -0.32
N VAL A 131 0.22 10.45 -0.64
CA VAL A 131 0.27 9.07 -1.10
C VAL A 131 -0.92 8.74 -2.00
N VAL A 132 -0.65 7.94 -3.04
CA VAL A 132 -1.67 7.34 -3.91
C VAL A 132 -1.77 5.85 -3.58
N LEU A 133 -2.99 5.36 -3.32
CA LEU A 133 -3.29 3.94 -3.16
C LEU A 133 -4.04 3.46 -4.40
N SER A 134 -3.51 2.45 -5.08
CA SER A 134 -4.16 1.84 -6.24
C SER A 134 -4.96 0.60 -5.84
N ASN A 135 -6.27 0.65 -6.05
CA ASN A 135 -7.19 -0.50 -6.11
C ASN A 135 -7.69 -0.65 -7.55
N TYR A 136 -6.77 -0.64 -8.50
CA TYR A 136 -7.06 -0.62 -9.93
C TYR A 136 -6.33 -1.74 -10.67
N ASN A 137 -7.06 -2.42 -11.54
CA ASN A 137 -6.52 -3.47 -12.41
C ASN A 137 -7.36 -3.51 -13.71
N GLY A 138 -7.26 -2.45 -14.51
CA GLY A 138 -8.08 -2.25 -15.69
C GLY A 138 -7.28 -1.84 -16.93
N GLU A 139 -7.94 -1.09 -17.81
CA GLU A 139 -7.36 -0.55 -19.03
C GLU A 139 -6.18 0.38 -18.76
N ASP A 140 -5.32 0.55 -19.75
CA ASP A 140 -4.18 1.47 -19.65
C ASP A 140 -4.66 2.91 -19.44
N TRP A 141 -4.01 3.60 -18.50
CA TRP A 141 -4.24 5.04 -18.31
C TRP A 141 -3.70 5.85 -19.49
N PRO A 142 -4.28 7.02 -19.78
CA PRO A 142 -3.73 7.94 -20.77
C PRO A 142 -2.25 8.23 -20.51
N GLU A 143 -1.48 8.40 -21.58
CA GLU A 143 -0.02 8.54 -21.49
C GLU A 143 0.41 9.73 -20.62
N ASP A 144 -0.28 10.86 -20.73
CA ASP A 144 -0.03 12.04 -19.91
C ASP A 144 -0.28 11.80 -18.42
N VAL A 145 -1.33 11.02 -18.07
CA VAL A 145 -1.60 10.60 -16.69
C VAL A 145 -0.52 9.65 -16.18
N ARG A 146 -0.07 8.70 -17.02
CA ARG A 146 1.04 7.80 -16.66
C ARG A 146 2.33 8.58 -16.38
N LYS A 147 2.67 9.53 -17.26
CA LYS A 147 3.85 10.42 -17.06
C LYS A 147 3.73 11.24 -15.78
N ALA A 148 2.57 11.84 -15.53
CA ALA A 148 2.32 12.59 -14.29
C ALA A 148 2.47 11.72 -13.03
N PHE A 149 2.00 10.47 -13.08
CA PHE A 149 2.14 9.53 -11.97
C PHE A 149 3.61 9.13 -11.74
N VAL A 150 4.37 8.85 -12.81
CA VAL A 150 5.81 8.55 -12.72
C VAL A 150 6.56 9.73 -12.09
N SER A 151 6.32 10.97 -12.57
CA SER A 151 6.94 12.17 -11.98
C SER A 151 6.58 12.32 -10.51
N TYR A 152 5.29 12.18 -10.16
CA TYR A 152 4.82 12.28 -8.78
C TYR A 152 5.57 11.32 -7.84
N VAL A 153 5.66 10.03 -8.19
CA VAL A 153 6.37 9.06 -7.34
C VAL A 153 7.87 9.33 -7.34
N SER A 154 8.48 9.56 -8.52
CA SER A 154 9.94 9.75 -8.61
C SER A 154 10.42 11.01 -7.88
N GLU A 155 9.59 12.03 -7.72
CA GLU A 155 9.89 13.28 -7.02
C GLU A 155 9.65 13.18 -5.50
N GLY A 156 9.10 12.10 -4.99
CA GLY A 156 8.97 11.86 -3.55
C GLY A 156 7.58 11.47 -3.07
N GLY A 157 6.58 11.43 -3.96
CA GLY A 157 5.24 10.97 -3.65
C GLY A 157 5.21 9.51 -3.18
N GLY A 158 4.29 9.20 -2.27
CA GLY A 158 4.07 7.83 -1.81
C GLY A 158 3.19 7.04 -2.76
N PHE A 159 3.44 5.74 -2.89
CA PHE A 159 2.56 4.84 -3.64
C PHE A 159 2.26 3.57 -2.85
N VAL A 160 1.00 3.12 -2.85
CA VAL A 160 0.56 1.84 -2.29
C VAL A 160 -0.05 1.01 -3.40
N SER A 161 0.59 -0.13 -3.72
CA SER A 161 0.01 -1.16 -4.59
C SER A 161 -0.75 -2.15 -3.72
N TYR A 162 -2.08 -2.17 -3.87
CA TYR A 162 -2.96 -3.00 -3.07
C TYR A 162 -3.47 -4.19 -3.89
N HIS A 163 -3.19 -5.40 -3.41
CA HIS A 163 -3.69 -6.66 -3.95
C HIS A 163 -3.57 -6.73 -5.48
N ALA A 164 -4.70 -6.82 -6.17
CA ALA A 164 -4.74 -6.96 -7.63
C ALA A 164 -4.22 -5.75 -8.42
N ALA A 165 -3.87 -4.64 -7.77
CA ALA A 165 -3.16 -3.56 -8.46
C ALA A 165 -1.82 -4.02 -9.04
N ASN A 166 -1.23 -5.09 -8.50
CA ASN A 166 0.00 -5.67 -9.07
C ASN A 166 -0.21 -6.46 -10.36
N ASN A 167 -1.47 -6.67 -10.78
CA ASN A 167 -1.83 -7.29 -12.05
C ASN A 167 -1.92 -6.25 -13.18
N ALA A 168 -2.11 -4.98 -12.83
CA ALA A 168 -2.26 -3.89 -13.79
C ALA A 168 -0.99 -3.69 -14.64
N PHE A 169 -1.17 -3.15 -15.83
CA PHE A 169 -0.15 -2.55 -16.68
C PHE A 169 1.10 -3.43 -16.94
N PRO A 170 0.95 -4.67 -17.46
CA PRO A 170 2.11 -5.54 -17.69
C PRO A 170 3.15 -4.92 -18.65
N ASN A 171 2.72 -4.00 -19.51
CA ASN A 171 3.55 -3.36 -20.53
C ASN A 171 4.00 -1.92 -20.15
N TRP A 172 3.84 -1.50 -18.89
CA TRP A 172 4.31 -0.20 -18.40
C TRP A 172 5.53 -0.39 -17.50
N PRO A 173 6.77 -0.18 -18.04
CA PRO A 173 8.00 -0.51 -17.34
C PRO A 173 8.16 0.19 -16.00
N GLU A 174 7.84 1.50 -15.93
CA GLU A 174 8.00 2.28 -14.70
C GLU A 174 7.04 1.80 -13.62
N TYR A 175 5.80 1.44 -13.97
CA TYR A 175 4.86 0.85 -13.03
C TYR A 175 5.38 -0.48 -12.48
N ASN A 176 5.88 -1.36 -13.37
CA ASN A 176 6.47 -2.63 -12.96
C ASN A 176 7.72 -2.44 -12.08
N ALA A 177 8.52 -1.38 -12.32
CA ALA A 177 9.64 -1.03 -11.45
C ALA A 177 9.15 -0.55 -10.07
N MET A 178 8.05 0.24 -10.00
CA MET A 178 7.47 0.69 -8.74
C MET A 178 6.93 -0.46 -7.90
N ILE A 179 6.20 -1.41 -8.50
CA ILE A 179 5.62 -2.53 -7.75
C ILE A 179 6.60 -3.68 -7.51
N GLY A 180 7.71 -3.72 -8.24
CA GLY A 180 8.77 -4.73 -8.14
C GLY A 180 8.38 -6.12 -8.65
N LEU A 181 7.21 -6.61 -8.26
CA LEU A 181 6.64 -7.91 -8.64
C LEU A 181 5.18 -7.74 -9.04
N GLY A 182 4.76 -8.38 -10.10
CA GLY A 182 3.37 -8.42 -10.55
C GLY A 182 2.93 -9.81 -10.99
N GLY A 183 1.63 -9.98 -11.16
CA GLY A 183 1.04 -11.24 -11.58
C GLY A 183 0.17 -11.10 -12.82
N TRP A 184 -0.20 -12.22 -13.39
CA TRP A 184 -1.14 -12.34 -14.53
C TRP A 184 -0.82 -11.42 -15.73
N GLY A 185 -1.81 -11.05 -16.51
CA GLY A 185 -1.63 -10.11 -17.64
C GLY A 185 -0.61 -10.57 -18.69
N GLY A 186 -0.39 -11.88 -18.85
CA GLY A 186 0.61 -12.44 -19.75
C GLY A 186 2.04 -12.38 -19.24
N ARG A 187 2.25 -12.05 -17.95
CA ARG A 187 3.60 -12.05 -17.36
C ARG A 187 4.22 -13.45 -17.38
N SER A 188 5.50 -13.50 -17.70
CA SER A 188 6.32 -14.71 -17.82
C SER A 188 7.77 -14.40 -17.44
N GLU A 189 8.70 -15.30 -17.72
CA GLU A 189 10.15 -15.05 -17.54
C GLU A 189 10.63 -13.78 -18.27
N LYS A 190 9.95 -13.35 -19.33
CA LYS A 190 10.24 -12.11 -20.07
C LYS A 190 9.91 -10.84 -19.25
N SER A 191 9.04 -10.97 -18.27
CA SER A 191 8.68 -9.86 -17.37
C SER A 191 9.67 -9.68 -16.21
N GLY A 192 10.57 -10.65 -16.03
CA GLY A 192 11.61 -10.65 -15.01
C GLY A 192 11.62 -11.90 -14.14
N PRO A 193 12.51 -11.94 -13.13
CA PRO A 193 12.70 -13.09 -12.25
C PRO A 193 11.55 -13.29 -11.27
N TYR A 194 11.51 -14.49 -10.68
CA TYR A 194 10.89 -14.69 -9.37
C TYR A 194 11.81 -14.19 -8.24
N LEU A 195 11.24 -13.84 -7.09
CA LEU A 195 12.01 -13.72 -5.85
C LEU A 195 11.87 -15.03 -5.06
N ARG A 196 13.01 -15.62 -4.67
CA ARG A 196 13.06 -16.87 -3.91
C ARG A 196 13.85 -16.66 -2.63
N LEU A 197 13.36 -17.20 -1.51
CA LEU A 197 14.07 -17.19 -0.23
C LEU A 197 14.96 -18.44 -0.12
N ARG A 198 16.23 -18.24 0.24
CA ARG A 198 17.20 -19.33 0.55
C ARG A 198 17.96 -18.97 1.82
N ALA A 199 18.85 -19.84 2.24
CA ALA A 199 19.63 -19.64 3.48
C ALA A 199 20.36 -18.29 3.53
N ASN A 200 20.79 -17.77 2.39
CA ASN A 200 21.50 -16.49 2.28
C ASN A 200 20.57 -15.28 2.00
N GLY A 201 19.26 -15.44 2.14
CA GLY A 201 18.30 -14.38 1.91
C GLY A 201 17.54 -14.50 0.58
N TRP A 202 16.91 -13.39 0.18
CA TRP A 202 16.17 -13.32 -1.08
C TRP A 202 17.11 -13.18 -2.26
N PHE A 203 16.85 -13.95 -3.33
CA PHE A 203 17.58 -13.82 -4.59
C PHE A 203 16.61 -13.77 -5.78
N ARG A 204 17.07 -13.20 -6.87
CA ARG A 204 16.35 -13.09 -8.14
C ARG A 204 16.60 -14.34 -8.97
N ASP A 205 15.60 -15.21 -9.09
CA ASP A 205 15.65 -16.42 -9.91
C ASP A 205 15.33 -16.07 -11.37
N THR A 206 16.39 -15.89 -12.15
CA THR A 206 16.33 -15.56 -13.59
C THR A 206 16.32 -16.79 -14.48
N THR A 207 16.41 -17.99 -13.91
CA THR A 207 16.58 -19.25 -14.66
C THR A 207 15.31 -20.06 -14.81
N THR A 208 14.42 -19.99 -13.83
CA THR A 208 13.16 -20.73 -13.88
C THR A 208 12.17 -20.04 -14.83
N ALA A 209 11.78 -20.74 -15.91
CA ALA A 209 10.72 -20.30 -16.81
C ALA A 209 9.35 -20.51 -16.17
N GLY A 210 8.33 -19.80 -16.68
CA GLY A 210 6.94 -20.00 -16.28
C GLY A 210 6.14 -18.71 -16.16
N PRO A 211 4.81 -18.81 -15.90
CA PRO A 211 3.93 -17.67 -15.81
C PRO A 211 4.22 -16.82 -14.58
N GLY A 212 3.81 -15.54 -14.63
CA GLY A 212 3.78 -14.66 -13.48
C GLY A 212 2.42 -14.65 -12.81
N GLY A 213 2.39 -15.00 -11.52
CA GLY A 213 1.21 -14.94 -10.68
C GLY A 213 0.33 -16.19 -10.70
N GLY A 214 -0.12 -16.55 -9.54
CA GLY A 214 -1.09 -17.61 -9.24
C GLY A 214 -1.54 -17.51 -7.79
N HIS A 215 -2.55 -18.25 -7.43
CA HIS A 215 -3.00 -18.48 -6.05
C HIS A 215 -3.73 -19.82 -5.98
N GLY A 216 -3.75 -20.43 -4.80
CA GLY A 216 -4.61 -21.56 -4.50
C GLY A 216 -6.01 -21.13 -4.05
N PRO A 217 -6.80 -22.03 -3.47
CA PRO A 217 -8.03 -21.67 -2.78
C PRO A 217 -7.74 -20.67 -1.65
N GLN A 218 -8.71 -19.79 -1.36
CA GLN A 218 -8.62 -18.90 -0.21
C GLN A 218 -8.53 -19.71 1.08
N HIS A 219 -7.61 -19.33 1.96
CA HIS A 219 -7.38 -19.99 3.25
C HIS A 219 -6.71 -19.04 4.23
N GLU A 220 -6.66 -19.44 5.50
CA GLU A 220 -5.83 -18.80 6.50
C GLU A 220 -4.38 -19.29 6.38
N PHE A 221 -3.42 -18.41 6.46
CA PHE A 221 -1.99 -18.75 6.39
C PHE A 221 -1.17 -17.95 7.37
N VAL A 222 0.00 -18.47 7.70
CA VAL A 222 0.93 -17.78 8.59
C VAL A 222 1.80 -16.84 7.78
N ILE A 223 1.86 -15.58 8.23
CA ILE A 223 2.80 -14.59 7.73
C ILE A 223 4.01 -14.56 8.66
N GLU A 224 5.20 -14.50 8.08
CA GLU A 224 6.48 -14.44 8.76
C GLU A 224 7.16 -13.09 8.47
N ALA A 225 7.46 -12.33 9.52
CA ALA A 225 8.23 -11.10 9.42
C ALA A 225 9.66 -11.41 8.96
N ARG A 226 10.12 -10.72 7.90
CA ARG A 226 11.49 -10.83 7.37
C ARG A 226 12.34 -9.64 7.72
N GLN A 227 11.70 -8.51 8.05
CA GLN A 227 12.33 -7.26 8.46
C GLN A 227 11.59 -6.70 9.70
N PRO A 228 11.70 -7.35 10.87
CA PRO A 228 10.90 -6.99 12.06
C PRO A 228 11.19 -5.57 12.57
N ASP A 229 12.39 -5.05 12.31
CA ASP A 229 12.79 -3.70 12.72
C ASP A 229 12.33 -2.59 11.75
N HIS A 230 11.81 -2.97 10.58
CA HIS A 230 11.29 -1.98 9.63
C HIS A 230 10.09 -1.24 10.24
N PRO A 231 9.97 0.10 10.12
CA PRO A 231 8.91 0.88 10.76
C PRO A 231 7.50 0.33 10.57
N ILE A 232 7.20 -0.26 9.41
CA ILE A 232 5.89 -0.87 9.13
C ILE A 232 5.61 -2.07 10.06
N LEU A 233 6.63 -2.88 10.38
CA LEU A 233 6.48 -4.10 11.18
C LEU A 233 6.90 -3.94 12.65
N ALA A 234 7.60 -2.86 12.99
CA ALA A 234 8.10 -2.65 14.35
C ALA A 234 6.98 -2.81 15.39
N GLY A 235 7.21 -3.67 16.39
CA GLY A 235 6.24 -4.00 17.44
C GLY A 235 5.17 -5.04 17.02
N LEU A 236 5.20 -5.57 15.80
CA LEU A 236 4.40 -6.74 15.44
C LEU A 236 5.14 -8.03 15.81
N PRO A 237 4.45 -9.16 16.01
CA PRO A 237 5.09 -10.44 16.29
C PRO A 237 5.89 -10.93 15.08
N ALA A 238 6.86 -11.83 15.32
CA ALA A 238 7.64 -12.44 14.24
C ALA A 238 6.78 -13.29 13.29
N ARG A 239 5.68 -13.85 13.79
CA ARG A 239 4.74 -14.68 13.03
C ARG A 239 3.31 -14.41 13.49
N TRP A 240 2.37 -14.37 12.54
CA TRP A 240 0.94 -14.24 12.84
C TRP A 240 0.08 -14.92 11.77
N ARG A 241 -1.12 -15.33 12.14
CA ARG A 241 -2.08 -15.89 11.20
C ARG A 241 -2.85 -14.79 10.50
N ASN A 242 -2.82 -14.80 9.18
CA ASN A 242 -3.65 -13.95 8.34
C ASN A 242 -5.07 -14.49 8.28
N ALA A 243 -6.06 -13.62 8.14
CA ALA A 243 -7.44 -14.01 7.87
C ALA A 243 -7.53 -14.75 6.52
N MET A 244 -8.67 -15.37 6.26
CA MET A 244 -8.94 -16.05 4.98
C MET A 244 -8.70 -15.11 3.82
N ASP A 245 -7.73 -15.45 2.94
CA ASP A 245 -7.27 -14.60 1.85
C ASP A 245 -6.73 -15.44 0.70
N GLU A 246 -6.43 -14.82 -0.43
CA GLU A 246 -5.64 -15.41 -1.50
C GLU A 246 -4.15 -15.25 -1.20
N LEU A 247 -3.44 -16.37 -1.11
CA LEU A 247 -2.00 -16.36 -1.04
C LEU A 247 -1.45 -16.27 -2.46
N TYR A 248 -1.10 -15.05 -2.90
CA TYR A 248 -0.46 -14.85 -4.19
C TYR A 248 0.92 -15.50 -4.22
N HIS A 249 1.22 -16.20 -5.28
CA HIS A 249 2.51 -16.88 -5.45
C HIS A 249 3.05 -16.72 -6.86
N GLY A 250 4.34 -16.96 -7.03
CA GLY A 250 4.98 -16.95 -8.34
C GLY A 250 4.89 -15.59 -9.05
N LEU A 251 4.87 -14.49 -8.31
CA LEU A 251 4.89 -13.15 -8.91
C LEU A 251 6.22 -12.91 -9.62
N ARG A 252 6.18 -12.20 -10.76
CA ARG A 252 7.32 -11.83 -11.57
C ARG A 252 7.40 -10.34 -11.81
N GLY A 253 8.59 -9.84 -11.97
CA GLY A 253 8.78 -8.42 -12.31
C GLY A 253 10.27 -8.09 -12.34
N PRO A 254 10.62 -6.81 -12.51
CA PRO A 254 12.01 -6.41 -12.44
C PRO A 254 12.70 -6.88 -11.16
N ALA A 255 11.95 -6.94 -10.04
CA ALA A 255 12.40 -7.36 -8.73
C ALA A 255 13.69 -6.63 -8.30
N GLU A 256 13.84 -5.37 -8.72
CA GLU A 256 14.96 -4.51 -8.41
C GLU A 256 14.63 -3.68 -7.17
N ASN A 257 15.59 -3.57 -6.27
CA ASN A 257 15.47 -2.79 -5.04
C ASN A 257 14.28 -3.20 -4.14
N VAL A 258 13.76 -4.42 -4.29
CA VAL A 258 12.65 -4.93 -3.47
C VAL A 258 13.17 -5.39 -2.13
N THR A 259 12.66 -4.79 -1.06
CA THR A 259 12.83 -5.31 0.30
C THR A 259 11.56 -6.04 0.69
N VAL A 260 11.65 -7.36 0.90
CA VAL A 260 10.53 -8.17 1.38
C VAL A 260 10.43 -8.01 2.88
N LEU A 261 9.37 -7.39 3.36
CA LEU A 261 9.11 -7.17 4.78
C LEU A 261 8.54 -8.41 5.45
N ALA A 262 7.64 -9.10 4.77
CA ALA A 262 7.01 -10.32 5.26
C ALA A 262 6.66 -11.27 4.12
N SER A 263 6.64 -12.56 4.41
CA SER A 263 6.33 -13.62 3.44
C SER A 263 5.40 -14.66 4.05
N ALA A 264 4.84 -15.52 3.19
CA ALA A 264 4.11 -16.71 3.60
C ALA A 264 4.51 -17.92 2.76
N TYR A 265 4.48 -19.10 3.36
CA TYR A 265 4.74 -20.36 2.65
C TYR A 265 3.55 -20.74 1.80
N SER A 266 3.78 -20.89 0.49
CA SER A 266 2.77 -21.37 -0.45
C SER A 266 2.86 -22.91 -0.62
N PRO A 267 1.79 -23.64 -0.35
CA PRO A 267 1.77 -25.08 -0.60
C PRO A 267 1.82 -25.44 -2.09
N GLU A 268 1.35 -24.53 -2.97
CA GLU A 268 1.34 -24.72 -4.42
C GLU A 268 2.76 -24.66 -5.00
N THR A 269 3.54 -23.67 -4.63
CA THR A 269 4.91 -23.49 -5.13
C THR A 269 5.96 -24.14 -4.26
N LYS A 270 5.62 -24.50 -3.01
CA LYS A 270 6.54 -24.98 -1.96
C LYS A 270 7.66 -23.98 -1.66
N GLU A 271 7.35 -22.70 -1.83
CA GLU A 271 8.26 -21.58 -1.63
C GLU A 271 7.69 -20.57 -0.62
N GLN A 272 8.56 -19.78 -0.03
CA GLN A 272 8.16 -18.56 0.66
C GLN A 272 7.86 -17.49 -0.38
N GLU A 273 6.63 -16.97 -0.36
CA GLU A 273 6.18 -15.95 -1.31
C GLU A 273 6.10 -14.56 -0.63
N PRO A 274 6.56 -13.49 -1.30
CA PRO A 274 6.49 -12.14 -0.75
C PRO A 274 5.04 -11.66 -0.56
N MET A 275 4.68 -11.25 0.68
CA MET A 275 3.35 -10.72 0.99
C MET A 275 3.35 -9.21 1.19
N LEU A 276 4.38 -8.68 1.86
CA LEU A 276 4.55 -7.25 2.11
C LEU A 276 5.94 -6.83 1.63
N MET A 277 6.00 -5.80 0.82
CA MET A 277 7.25 -5.32 0.20
C MET A 277 7.33 -3.80 0.25
N VAL A 278 8.56 -3.29 0.25
CA VAL A 278 8.82 -1.88 0.00
C VAL A 278 9.85 -1.72 -1.11
N ILE A 279 9.65 -0.72 -1.95
CA ILE A 279 10.46 -0.44 -3.11
C ILE A 279 10.73 1.08 -3.18
N PRO A 280 11.97 1.55 -3.21
CA PRO A 280 12.28 2.93 -3.56
C PRO A 280 12.12 3.14 -5.07
N PHE A 281 11.52 4.27 -5.45
CA PHE A 281 11.43 4.70 -6.84
C PHE A 281 11.74 6.20 -6.95
N GLY A 282 12.90 6.55 -7.49
CA GLY A 282 13.41 7.92 -7.41
C GLY A 282 13.57 8.35 -5.95
N LYS A 283 12.90 9.43 -5.57
CA LYS A 283 12.80 9.92 -4.18
C LYS A 283 11.58 9.36 -3.44
N GLY A 284 10.67 8.71 -4.16
CA GLY A 284 9.42 8.17 -3.63
C GLY A 284 9.57 6.82 -2.95
N ARG A 285 8.51 6.42 -2.28
CA ARG A 285 8.44 5.17 -1.51
C ARG A 285 7.19 4.40 -1.92
N VAL A 286 7.39 3.15 -2.26
CA VAL A 286 6.28 2.26 -2.60
C VAL A 286 6.11 1.21 -1.50
N PHE A 287 4.89 1.06 -1.00
CA PHE A 287 4.46 -0.09 -0.21
C PHE A 287 3.59 -0.98 -1.08
N HIS A 288 3.94 -2.24 -1.20
CA HIS A 288 3.20 -3.23 -1.97
C HIS A 288 2.72 -4.34 -1.03
N THR A 289 1.42 -4.55 -0.98
CA THR A 289 0.78 -5.66 -0.28
C THR A 289 0.00 -6.53 -1.27
N THR A 290 0.20 -7.85 -1.21
CA THR A 290 -0.57 -8.82 -1.99
C THR A 290 -1.84 -9.25 -1.28
N LEU A 291 -2.03 -8.83 -0.02
CA LEU A 291 -3.14 -9.20 0.85
C LEU A 291 -4.40 -8.39 0.57
N GLY A 292 -5.55 -8.89 1.03
CA GLY A 292 -6.80 -8.13 1.06
C GLY A 292 -7.75 -8.41 -0.10
N HIS A 293 -7.82 -9.66 -0.60
CA HIS A 293 -8.65 -10.06 -1.74
C HIS A 293 -10.13 -9.65 -1.61
N ALA A 294 -10.76 -9.93 -0.48
CA ALA A 294 -12.19 -9.73 -0.27
C ALA A 294 -12.47 -9.23 1.15
N SER A 295 -13.75 -8.98 1.46
CA SER A 295 -14.18 -8.46 2.76
C SER A 295 -13.61 -9.24 3.95
N ASP A 296 -13.56 -10.57 3.88
CA ASP A 296 -13.06 -11.40 4.97
C ASP A 296 -11.57 -11.11 5.27
N ALA A 297 -10.75 -11.00 4.22
CA ALA A 297 -9.36 -10.62 4.34
C ALA A 297 -9.21 -9.17 4.85
N ILE A 298 -10.05 -8.25 4.36
CA ILE A 298 -10.03 -6.83 4.73
C ILE A 298 -10.42 -6.63 6.21
N HIS A 299 -11.27 -7.49 6.76
CA HIS A 299 -11.60 -7.49 8.19
C HIS A 299 -10.49 -8.09 9.07
N GLY A 300 -9.45 -8.68 8.48
CA GLY A 300 -8.27 -9.14 9.21
C GLY A 300 -7.50 -7.98 9.85
N LEU A 301 -7.29 -8.03 11.18
CA LEU A 301 -6.59 -6.96 11.88
C LEU A 301 -5.16 -6.78 11.38
N SER A 302 -4.46 -7.86 11.06
CA SER A 302 -3.10 -7.82 10.52
C SER A 302 -3.04 -7.06 9.20
N PHE A 303 -3.99 -7.28 8.29
CA PHE A 303 -4.12 -6.54 7.06
C PHE A 303 -4.35 -5.05 7.32
N GLN A 304 -5.33 -4.72 8.17
CA GLN A 304 -5.64 -3.31 8.48
C GLN A 304 -4.45 -2.56 9.05
N VAL A 305 -3.75 -3.17 10.02
CA VAL A 305 -2.57 -2.57 10.66
C VAL A 305 -1.43 -2.36 9.64
N THR A 306 -1.15 -3.37 8.83
CA THR A 306 -0.06 -3.27 7.84
C THR A 306 -0.40 -2.29 6.71
N LEU A 307 -1.67 -2.21 6.29
CA LEU A 307 -2.13 -1.20 5.33
C LEU A 307 -2.00 0.22 5.87
N GLN A 308 -2.48 0.47 7.10
CA GLN A 308 -2.40 1.78 7.75
C GLN A 308 -0.94 2.24 7.88
N ARG A 309 -0.08 1.39 8.43
CA ARG A 309 1.35 1.69 8.66
C ARG A 309 2.13 1.77 7.36
N GLY A 310 1.83 0.91 6.39
CA GLY A 310 2.43 0.94 5.05
C GLY A 310 2.07 2.22 4.29
N THR A 311 0.83 2.67 4.38
CA THR A 311 0.36 3.92 3.77
C THR A 311 1.02 5.13 4.42
N GLU A 312 1.11 5.18 5.75
CA GLU A 312 1.81 6.26 6.46
C GLU A 312 3.30 6.29 6.10
N TRP A 313 3.95 5.13 6.06
CA TRP A 313 5.36 5.04 5.69
C TRP A 313 5.61 5.48 4.24
N ALA A 314 4.77 5.05 3.31
CA ALA A 314 4.89 5.45 1.91
C ALA A 314 4.80 6.98 1.77
N ALA A 315 3.86 7.61 2.48
CA ALA A 315 3.68 9.05 2.46
C ALA A 315 4.83 9.82 3.12
N THR A 316 5.33 9.36 4.27
CA THR A 316 6.15 10.18 5.17
C THR A 316 7.56 9.65 5.43
N GLY A 317 7.83 8.38 5.07
CA GLY A 317 9.06 7.67 5.46
C GLY A 317 9.08 7.25 6.94
N LYS A 318 8.00 7.50 7.70
CA LYS A 318 7.89 7.20 9.13
C LYS A 318 6.57 6.47 9.41
N VAL A 319 6.50 5.85 10.59
CA VAL A 319 5.26 5.27 11.12
C VAL A 319 5.07 5.80 12.53
N THR A 320 3.96 6.50 12.75
CA THR A 320 3.53 7.00 14.07
C THR A 320 2.35 6.22 14.62
N LEU A 321 1.64 5.50 13.75
CA LEU A 321 0.53 4.64 14.14
C LEU A 321 1.03 3.48 15.01
N PRO A 322 0.42 3.23 16.18
CA PRO A 322 0.87 2.19 17.11
C PRO A 322 0.71 0.79 16.52
N ALA A 323 1.55 -0.13 16.97
CA ALA A 323 1.28 -1.54 16.84
C ALA A 323 0.11 -1.93 17.75
N PRO A 324 -0.67 -2.98 17.42
CA PRO A 324 -1.67 -3.52 18.35
C PRO A 324 -0.98 -4.04 19.62
N PRO A 325 -1.72 -4.13 20.75
CA PRO A 325 -1.17 -4.68 21.98
C PRO A 325 -0.53 -6.06 21.76
N ALA A 326 0.53 -6.34 22.49
CA ALA A 326 1.21 -7.65 22.42
C ALA A 326 0.21 -8.80 22.68
N GLY A 327 0.34 -9.88 21.92
CA GLY A 327 -0.58 -11.03 21.99
C GLY A 327 -1.90 -10.85 21.22
N THR A 328 -2.16 -9.70 20.60
CA THR A 328 -3.35 -9.52 19.75
C THR A 328 -3.23 -10.28 18.43
N LEU A 329 -2.07 -10.22 17.78
CA LEU A 329 -1.76 -11.00 16.61
C LEU A 329 -1.01 -12.26 17.05
N THR A 330 -1.53 -13.43 16.72
CA THR A 330 -0.96 -14.73 17.09
C THR A 330 -0.87 -15.66 15.88
N GLU A 331 -0.09 -16.73 16.01
CA GLU A 331 0.02 -17.75 14.96
C GLU A 331 -1.15 -18.74 14.99
N ASP A 332 -1.86 -18.87 16.12
CA ASP A 332 -2.89 -19.89 16.31
C ASP A 332 -4.18 -19.57 15.53
N ARG A 333 -4.60 -18.32 15.52
CA ARG A 333 -5.83 -17.86 14.85
C ARG A 333 -5.71 -16.43 14.35
N PRO A 334 -6.43 -16.07 13.28
CA PRO A 334 -6.49 -14.69 12.83
C PRO A 334 -7.22 -13.80 13.86
N ALA A 335 -6.70 -12.58 14.05
CA ALA A 335 -7.44 -11.54 14.74
C ALA A 335 -8.30 -10.80 13.72
N LEU A 336 -9.58 -10.59 14.03
CA LEU A 336 -10.53 -9.88 13.18
C LEU A 336 -10.95 -8.57 13.82
N ARG A 337 -11.09 -7.54 13.01
CA ARG A 337 -11.66 -6.25 13.38
C ARG A 337 -12.69 -5.85 12.32
N PRO A 338 -13.97 -6.20 12.53
CA PRO A 338 -15.04 -5.83 11.60
C PRO A 338 -15.08 -4.30 11.39
N ILE A 339 -15.29 -3.90 10.16
CA ILE A 339 -15.46 -2.49 9.79
C ILE A 339 -16.95 -2.28 9.63
N ALA A 340 -17.51 -1.29 10.35
CA ALA A 340 -18.90 -0.94 10.20
C ALA A 340 -19.18 -0.45 8.76
N PRO A 341 -20.31 -0.84 8.18
CA PRO A 341 -20.70 -0.42 6.83
C PRO A 341 -20.86 1.10 6.67
#